data_c4b67fc54ecc8220b3eac52050d5484e
#
_entry.id   c4b67fc54ecc8220b3eac52050d5484e
#
_cell.length_a   1.000
_cell.length_b   1.000
_cell.length_c   1.000
_cell.angle_alpha   90.00
_cell.angle_beta   90.00
_cell.angle_gamma   90.00
#
_symmetry.space_group_name_H-M   'P 1'
#
loop_
_entity.id
_entity.type
_entity.pdbx_description
1 polymer ?
#
loop_
_entity_poly.entity_id
_entity_poly.type
_entity_poly.pdbx_seq_one_letter_code
_entity_poly.pdbx_strand_id
1 'polypeptide(L)'
;KGRGKMNKQFKSKSELFYYLMHGYMYMLEDVPTKNGIQKRLKDNELEQSLKEQIKEQLKIDGLEVELKLGPAYNRTENPWIQLFTPENRSGAKGRYVGISFEREKNEVKLWIGFGRTAKKQSEVLELAKDYRMKYSFIEAELDKGFKYNEDCYDALIIEKEINIKDFSDAEFEEDLIYITNLYKEFETQYGTAIFKTFSSNEITYEE
;
A
#
# COMPACT_ATOMS: atom_id res chain seq x y z
N LYS A 1 -0.13 -27.99 -27.14
CA LYS A 1 0.82 -26.85 -27.11
C LYS A 1 0.90 -26.42 -25.66
N GLY A 2 1.99 -26.77 -24.95
CA GLY A 2 2.18 -26.44 -23.55
C GLY A 2 2.22 -24.93 -23.37
N ARG A 3 1.34 -24.40 -22.52
CA ARG A 3 1.47 -23.06 -21.98
C ARG A 3 2.70 -23.09 -21.08
N GLY A 4 3.79 -22.46 -21.54
CA GLY A 4 4.99 -22.34 -20.73
C GLY A 4 4.64 -21.67 -19.41
N LYS A 5 4.87 -22.36 -18.31
CA LYS A 5 4.74 -21.80 -16.96
C LYS A 5 5.69 -20.61 -16.88
N MET A 6 5.14 -19.41 -16.71
CA MET A 6 5.95 -18.21 -16.57
C MET A 6 6.29 -18.04 -15.07
N ASN A 7 7.22 -18.88 -14.61
CA ASN A 7 7.87 -18.70 -13.31
C ASN A 7 8.89 -17.55 -13.45
N LYS A 8 8.37 -16.31 -13.58
CA LYS A 8 9.22 -15.14 -13.68
C LYS A 8 9.73 -14.79 -12.29
N GLN A 9 11.01 -15.02 -12.06
CA GLN A 9 11.68 -14.63 -10.83
C GLN A 9 12.39 -13.29 -11.05
N PHE A 10 12.10 -12.32 -10.20
CA PHE A 10 12.69 -10.99 -10.23
C PHE A 10 13.92 -10.96 -9.33
N LYS A 11 15.04 -10.45 -9.84
CA LYS A 11 16.32 -10.44 -9.14
C LYS A 11 16.48 -9.23 -8.20
N SER A 12 15.65 -8.21 -8.39
CA SER A 12 15.72 -6.95 -7.65
C SER A 12 14.34 -6.34 -7.45
N LYS A 13 14.22 -5.42 -6.48
CA LYS A 13 13.00 -4.63 -6.27
C LYS A 13 12.71 -3.76 -7.50
N SER A 14 13.74 -3.20 -8.12
CA SER A 14 13.62 -2.42 -9.36
C SER A 14 12.92 -3.21 -10.46
N GLU A 15 13.36 -4.44 -10.75
CA GLU A 15 12.73 -5.30 -11.77
C GLU A 15 11.27 -5.64 -11.42
N LEU A 16 11.02 -5.97 -10.16
CA LEU A 16 9.69 -6.32 -9.66
C LEU A 16 8.72 -5.14 -9.75
N PHE A 17 9.14 -3.96 -9.32
CA PHE A 17 8.32 -2.76 -9.34
C PHE A 17 8.06 -2.27 -10.76
N TYR A 18 9.07 -2.32 -11.63
CA TYR A 18 8.88 -2.04 -13.05
C TYR A 18 7.84 -2.98 -13.67
N TYR A 19 7.89 -4.27 -13.32
CA TYR A 19 6.90 -5.23 -13.79
C TYR A 19 5.50 -4.94 -13.24
N LEU A 20 5.34 -4.64 -11.96
CA LEU A 20 4.04 -4.28 -11.38
C LEU A 20 3.47 -3.03 -12.02
N MET A 21 4.31 -2.07 -12.36
CA MET A 21 3.92 -0.81 -13.00
C MET A 21 3.51 -1.00 -14.47
N HIS A 22 4.28 -1.74 -15.26
CA HIS A 22 4.13 -1.79 -16.71
C HIS A 22 3.76 -3.16 -17.27
N GLY A 23 4.17 -4.25 -16.64
CA GLY A 23 4.01 -5.61 -17.13
C GLY A 23 2.74 -6.31 -16.67
N TYR A 24 2.35 -6.06 -15.43
CA TYR A 24 1.23 -6.75 -14.80
C TYR A 24 -0.10 -6.59 -15.56
N MET A 25 -0.38 -5.40 -16.07
CA MET A 25 -1.63 -5.14 -16.81
C MET A 25 -1.83 -6.05 -18.04
N TYR A 26 -0.74 -6.47 -18.70
CA TYR A 26 -0.83 -7.38 -19.86
C TYR A 26 -1.19 -8.81 -19.47
N MET A 27 -1.14 -9.13 -18.19
CA MET A 27 -1.58 -10.41 -17.64
C MET A 27 -3.06 -10.43 -17.29
N LEU A 28 -3.74 -9.30 -17.42
CA LEU A 28 -5.18 -9.19 -17.25
C LEU A 28 -5.90 -9.47 -18.56
N GLU A 29 -7.07 -10.09 -18.46
CA GLU A 29 -8.01 -10.28 -19.56
C GLU A 29 -9.35 -9.65 -19.23
N ASP A 30 -10.00 -9.12 -20.24
CA ASP A 30 -11.34 -8.58 -20.15
C ASP A 30 -12.37 -9.70 -20.27
N VAL A 31 -13.18 -9.84 -19.24
CA VAL A 31 -14.28 -10.82 -19.21
C VAL A 31 -15.61 -10.08 -19.19
N PRO A 32 -16.40 -10.17 -20.27
CA PRO A 32 -17.74 -9.59 -20.31
C PRO A 32 -18.67 -10.20 -19.25
N THR A 33 -19.42 -9.37 -18.58
CA THR A 33 -20.44 -9.78 -17.60
C THR A 33 -21.74 -9.02 -17.83
N LYS A 34 -22.80 -9.40 -17.14
CA LYS A 34 -24.08 -8.67 -17.19
C LYS A 34 -23.97 -7.22 -16.70
N ASN A 35 -22.96 -6.93 -15.86
CA ASN A 35 -22.75 -5.61 -15.23
C ASN A 35 -21.56 -4.84 -15.86
N GLY A 36 -21.08 -5.24 -17.03
CA GLY A 36 -19.95 -4.62 -17.71
C GLY A 36 -18.75 -5.56 -17.87
N ILE A 37 -17.56 -4.97 -17.97
CA ILE A 37 -16.31 -5.71 -18.15
C ILE A 37 -15.64 -5.88 -16.78
N GLN A 38 -15.20 -7.11 -16.49
CA GLN A 38 -14.36 -7.44 -15.35
C GLN A 38 -12.96 -7.82 -15.80
N LYS A 39 -11.96 -7.42 -15.02
CA LYS A 39 -10.55 -7.81 -15.26
C LYS A 39 -10.24 -9.09 -14.49
N ARG A 40 -9.72 -10.10 -15.15
CA ARG A 40 -9.26 -11.35 -14.51
C ARG A 40 -7.80 -11.61 -14.83
N LEU A 41 -7.11 -12.24 -13.92
CA LEU A 41 -5.73 -12.67 -14.17
C LEU A 41 -5.73 -13.94 -15.02
N LYS A 42 -4.97 -13.93 -16.11
CA LYS A 42 -4.83 -15.08 -17.05
C LYS A 42 -4.19 -16.30 -16.42
N ASP A 43 -3.37 -16.07 -15.38
CA ASP A 43 -2.59 -17.12 -14.72
C ASP A 43 -2.61 -16.92 -13.20
N ASN A 44 -3.25 -17.86 -12.49
CA ASN A 44 -3.32 -17.83 -11.03
C ASN A 44 -1.99 -18.19 -10.35
N GLU A 45 -1.11 -18.95 -11.02
CA GLU A 45 0.22 -19.28 -10.49
C GLU A 45 1.10 -18.01 -10.43
N LEU A 46 0.92 -17.08 -11.37
CA LEU A 46 1.59 -15.78 -11.35
C LEU A 46 1.24 -14.96 -10.11
N GLU A 47 -0.03 -14.95 -9.70
CA GLU A 47 -0.45 -14.23 -8.49
C GLU A 47 0.28 -14.75 -7.26
N GLN A 48 0.33 -16.06 -7.09
CA GLN A 48 1.01 -16.67 -5.96
C GLN A 48 2.52 -16.36 -5.99
N SER A 49 3.15 -16.49 -7.15
CA SER A 49 4.56 -16.15 -7.33
C SER A 49 4.88 -14.69 -7.02
N LEU A 50 4.05 -13.75 -7.47
CA LEU A 50 4.22 -12.33 -7.15
C LEU A 50 4.09 -12.05 -5.65
N LYS A 51 3.10 -12.66 -4.99
CA LYS A 51 2.89 -12.51 -3.55
C LYS A 51 4.06 -13.04 -2.73
N GLU A 52 4.62 -14.18 -3.12
CA GLU A 52 5.79 -14.77 -2.45
C GLU A 52 7.03 -13.91 -2.62
N GLN A 53 7.31 -13.45 -3.85
CA GLN A 53 8.47 -12.59 -4.12
C GLN A 53 8.37 -11.22 -3.42
N ILE A 54 7.18 -10.62 -3.36
CA ILE A 54 6.94 -9.39 -2.61
C ILE A 54 7.24 -9.60 -1.12
N LYS A 55 6.74 -10.69 -0.52
CA LYS A 55 7.00 -10.99 0.89
C LYS A 55 8.48 -11.23 1.18
N GLU A 56 9.19 -11.88 0.26
CA GLU A 56 10.61 -12.14 0.40
C GLU A 56 11.45 -10.87 0.28
N GLN A 57 11.17 -10.05 -0.76
CA GLN A 57 11.97 -8.86 -1.07
C GLN A 57 11.69 -7.66 -0.15
N LEU A 58 10.52 -7.60 0.47
CA LEU A 58 10.08 -6.48 1.33
C LEU A 58 9.90 -6.90 2.79
N LYS A 59 10.60 -7.93 3.23
CA LYS A 59 10.51 -8.42 4.60
C LYS A 59 11.03 -7.38 5.59
N ILE A 60 10.16 -6.92 6.49
CA ILE A 60 10.49 -6.03 7.61
C ILE A 60 10.03 -6.69 8.91
N ASP A 61 10.89 -6.75 9.90
CA ASP A 61 10.59 -7.36 11.19
C ASP A 61 9.39 -6.68 11.87
N GLY A 62 8.44 -7.50 12.32
CA GLY A 62 7.23 -7.03 12.99
C GLY A 62 6.13 -6.51 12.06
N LEU A 63 6.32 -6.55 10.73
CA LEU A 63 5.30 -6.18 9.76
C LEU A 63 4.88 -7.36 8.88
N GLU A 64 3.61 -7.42 8.57
CA GLU A 64 3.07 -8.26 7.49
C GLU A 64 3.11 -7.48 6.16
N VAL A 65 3.37 -8.20 5.07
CA VAL A 65 3.44 -7.63 3.71
C VAL A 65 2.38 -8.28 2.84
N GLU A 66 1.60 -7.49 2.14
CA GLU A 66 0.53 -7.97 1.29
C GLU A 66 0.46 -7.23 -0.05
N LEU A 67 0.50 -7.98 -1.16
CA LEU A 67 0.24 -7.45 -2.49
C LEU A 67 -1.26 -7.39 -2.73
N LYS A 68 -1.78 -6.21 -3.05
CA LYS A 68 -3.18 -5.95 -3.34
C LYS A 68 -3.41 -5.88 -4.85
N LEU A 69 -4.14 -6.85 -5.35
CA LEU A 69 -4.50 -6.97 -6.77
C LEU A 69 -5.98 -6.69 -7.05
N GLY A 70 -6.72 -6.22 -6.04
CA GLY A 70 -8.18 -6.17 -6.09
C GLY A 70 -8.84 -7.54 -5.93
N PRO A 71 -10.18 -7.62 -5.91
CA PRO A 71 -10.89 -8.88 -5.76
C PRO A 71 -10.65 -9.82 -6.95
N ALA A 72 -10.68 -11.14 -6.72
CA ALA A 72 -10.38 -12.16 -7.72
C ALA A 72 -11.25 -12.06 -8.99
N TYR A 73 -12.47 -11.60 -8.83
CA TYR A 73 -13.41 -11.44 -9.94
C TYR A 73 -13.26 -10.10 -10.69
N ASN A 74 -12.52 -9.14 -10.13
CA ASN A 74 -12.26 -7.85 -10.77
C ASN A 74 -10.92 -7.27 -10.30
N ARG A 75 -9.82 -7.68 -10.96
CA ARG A 75 -8.46 -7.24 -10.62
C ARG A 75 -8.23 -5.78 -10.97
N THR A 76 -7.48 -5.09 -10.14
CA THR A 76 -7.04 -3.73 -10.44
C THR A 76 -5.93 -3.71 -11.49
N GLU A 77 -5.91 -2.70 -12.34
CA GLU A 77 -4.78 -2.43 -13.24
C GLU A 77 -3.60 -1.77 -12.52
N ASN A 78 -3.88 -1.18 -11.35
CA ASN A 78 -2.90 -0.52 -10.51
C ASN A 78 -2.75 -1.29 -9.19
N PRO A 79 -1.90 -2.33 -9.16
CA PRO A 79 -1.62 -3.05 -7.92
C PRO A 79 -0.89 -2.14 -6.93
N TRP A 80 -1.02 -2.44 -5.64
CA TRP A 80 -0.24 -1.76 -4.60
C TRP A 80 0.16 -2.76 -3.52
N ILE A 81 1.14 -2.37 -2.69
CA ILE A 81 1.66 -3.20 -1.61
C ILE A 81 1.35 -2.50 -0.30
N GLN A 82 0.98 -3.28 0.72
CA GLN A 82 0.76 -2.81 2.08
C GLN A 82 1.70 -3.52 3.04
N LEU A 83 2.29 -2.74 3.97
CA LEU A 83 3.03 -3.24 5.12
C LEU A 83 2.32 -2.73 6.37
N PHE A 84 1.97 -3.62 7.29
CA PHE A 84 1.17 -3.28 8.47
C PHE A 84 1.50 -4.18 9.66
N THR A 85 1.24 -3.67 10.87
CA THR A 85 1.33 -4.51 12.06
C THR A 85 0.16 -5.52 12.09
N PRO A 86 0.33 -6.70 12.71
CA PRO A 86 -0.73 -7.71 12.78
C PRO A 86 -2.07 -7.18 13.32
N GLU A 87 -2.03 -6.17 14.21
CA GLU A 87 -3.20 -5.51 14.78
C GLU A 87 -3.97 -4.67 13.77
N ASN A 88 -3.29 -4.18 12.72
CA ASN A 88 -3.88 -3.34 11.66
C ASN A 88 -4.30 -4.14 10.40
N ARG A 89 -4.58 -5.41 10.55
CA ARG A 89 -4.86 -6.36 9.45
C ARG A 89 -6.02 -6.00 8.53
N SER A 90 -6.89 -5.09 8.94
CA SER A 90 -8.00 -4.63 8.10
C SER A 90 -7.54 -3.50 7.19
N GLY A 91 -7.16 -3.81 5.95
CA GLY A 91 -6.82 -2.81 4.93
C GLY A 91 -7.92 -1.79 4.63
N ALA A 92 -9.17 -2.04 5.03
CA ALA A 92 -10.29 -1.11 4.88
C ALA A 92 -10.36 -0.06 6.00
N LYS A 93 -9.86 -0.40 7.20
CA LYS A 93 -9.95 0.44 8.40
C LYS A 93 -8.60 0.70 9.06
N GLY A 94 -7.56 -0.02 8.65
CA GLY A 94 -6.24 0.02 9.28
C GLY A 94 -5.36 1.12 8.74
N ARG A 95 -4.26 1.34 9.46
CA ARG A 95 -3.14 2.19 9.08
C ARG A 95 -2.03 1.30 8.53
N TYR A 96 -1.31 1.78 7.53
CA TYR A 96 -0.25 0.98 6.90
C TYR A 96 0.75 1.86 6.15
N VAL A 97 1.91 1.29 5.90
CA VAL A 97 2.85 1.79 4.90
C VAL A 97 2.44 1.21 3.54
N GLY A 98 2.32 2.05 2.54
CA GLY A 98 1.94 1.66 1.20
C GLY A 98 3.05 1.90 0.19
N ILE A 99 3.08 1.04 -0.83
CA ILE A 99 3.87 1.25 -2.05
C ILE A 99 2.90 1.19 -3.21
N SER A 100 2.79 2.28 -3.96
CA SER A 100 1.95 2.39 -5.15
C SER A 100 2.77 2.77 -6.37
N PHE A 101 2.19 2.58 -7.55
CA PHE A 101 2.88 2.73 -8.83
C PHE A 101 2.12 3.69 -9.73
N GLU A 102 2.72 4.86 -9.98
CA GLU A 102 2.18 5.90 -10.87
C GLU A 102 2.72 5.69 -12.28
N ARG A 103 2.04 4.86 -13.07
CA ARG A 103 2.51 4.43 -14.41
C ARG A 103 2.79 5.59 -15.35
N GLU A 104 1.91 6.58 -15.41
CA GLU A 104 2.04 7.72 -16.33
C GLU A 104 3.26 8.58 -16.03
N LYS A 105 3.64 8.66 -14.76
CA LYS A 105 4.80 9.42 -14.29
C LYS A 105 6.08 8.58 -14.20
N ASN A 106 5.97 7.25 -14.32
CA ASN A 106 7.05 6.29 -14.04
C ASN A 106 7.61 6.43 -12.61
N GLU A 107 6.73 6.58 -11.64
CA GLU A 107 7.07 6.80 -10.24
C GLU A 107 6.58 5.67 -9.34
N VAL A 108 7.43 5.29 -8.40
CA VAL A 108 7.08 4.50 -7.21
C VAL A 108 6.83 5.48 -6.08
N LYS A 109 5.67 5.39 -5.46
CA LYS A 109 5.33 6.20 -4.29
C LYS A 109 5.37 5.34 -3.04
N LEU A 110 6.19 5.74 -2.07
CA LEU A 110 6.26 5.14 -0.73
C LEU A 110 5.58 6.08 0.26
N TRP A 111 4.63 5.57 1.05
CA TRP A 111 3.77 6.45 1.85
C TRP A 111 3.22 5.79 3.12
N ILE A 112 2.81 6.60 4.10
CA ILE A 112 1.97 6.21 5.24
C ILE A 112 0.57 6.79 5.03
N GLY A 113 -0.44 5.97 5.28
CA GLY A 113 -1.84 6.36 5.20
C GLY A 113 -2.76 5.33 5.86
N PHE A 114 -4.05 5.43 5.56
CA PHE A 114 -5.02 4.47 6.08
C PHE A 114 -6.16 4.16 5.10
N GLY A 115 -6.87 3.05 5.38
CA GLY A 115 -7.97 2.57 4.54
C GLY A 115 -9.20 3.49 4.61
N ARG A 116 -9.84 3.67 3.46
CA ARG A 116 -10.96 4.61 3.26
C ARG A 116 -12.33 3.95 3.17
N THR A 117 -12.37 2.64 3.03
CA THR A 117 -13.53 1.91 2.49
C THR A 117 -14.79 1.99 3.38
N ALA A 118 -14.66 2.36 4.65
CA ALA A 118 -15.76 2.32 5.62
C ALA A 118 -16.24 3.71 6.09
N LYS A 119 -15.75 4.80 5.50
CA LYS A 119 -16.02 6.16 6.00
C LYS A 119 -16.42 7.13 4.89
N LYS A 120 -17.18 8.17 5.26
CA LYS A 120 -17.43 9.33 4.38
C LYS A 120 -16.12 10.07 4.14
N GLN A 121 -15.96 10.65 2.96
CA GLN A 121 -14.73 11.33 2.57
C GLN A 121 -14.32 12.48 3.52
N SER A 122 -15.27 13.21 4.07
CA SER A 122 -15.03 14.26 5.06
C SER A 122 -14.43 13.74 6.36
N GLU A 123 -14.94 12.62 6.87
CA GLU A 123 -14.45 11.97 8.09
C GLU A 123 -13.03 11.41 7.90
N VAL A 124 -12.77 10.87 6.70
CA VAL A 124 -11.44 10.39 6.32
C VAL A 124 -10.42 11.51 6.33
N LEU A 125 -10.79 12.68 5.80
CA LEU A 125 -9.90 13.84 5.72
C LEU A 125 -9.59 14.41 7.11
N GLU A 126 -10.59 14.54 7.99
CA GLU A 126 -10.39 15.01 9.36
C GLU A 126 -9.46 14.08 10.13
N LEU A 127 -9.69 12.77 9.98
CA LEU A 127 -8.85 11.76 10.61
C LEU A 127 -7.40 11.79 10.09
N ALA A 128 -7.23 11.98 8.79
CA ALA A 128 -5.89 12.09 8.19
C ALA A 128 -5.13 13.33 8.72
N LYS A 129 -5.81 14.45 8.87
CA LYS A 129 -5.22 15.67 9.46
C LYS A 129 -4.84 15.48 10.92
N ASP A 130 -5.67 14.80 11.71
CA ASP A 130 -5.35 14.46 13.10
C ASP A 130 -4.12 13.55 13.18
N TYR A 131 -4.04 12.54 12.32
CA TYR A 131 -2.85 11.67 12.25
C TYR A 131 -1.60 12.43 11.82
N ARG A 132 -1.70 13.28 10.80
CA ARG A 132 -0.58 14.11 10.38
C ARG A 132 -0.04 14.96 11.52
N MET A 133 -0.92 15.59 12.27
CA MET A 133 -0.52 16.38 13.46
C MET A 133 0.19 15.52 14.50
N LYS A 134 -0.31 14.32 14.78
CA LYS A 134 0.33 13.37 15.71
C LYS A 134 1.69 12.89 15.22
N TYR A 135 1.84 12.61 13.91
CA TYR A 135 3.15 12.29 13.33
C TYR A 135 4.14 13.42 13.48
N SER A 136 3.72 14.69 13.33
CA SER A 136 4.60 15.85 13.50
C SER A 136 5.10 16.04 14.93
N PHE A 137 4.47 15.43 15.92
CA PHE A 137 5.00 15.40 17.29
C PHE A 137 6.06 14.32 17.50
N ILE A 138 6.07 13.27 16.68
CA ILE A 138 7.10 12.23 16.69
C ILE A 138 8.33 12.72 15.93
N GLU A 139 8.10 13.24 14.72
CA GLU A 139 9.14 13.67 13.79
C GLU A 139 8.72 15.01 13.17
N ALA A 140 9.22 16.12 13.73
CA ALA A 140 8.82 17.47 13.30
C ALA A 140 9.28 17.78 11.87
N GLU A 141 10.47 17.31 11.50
CA GLU A 141 11.06 17.45 10.17
C GLU A 141 11.40 16.05 9.62
N LEU A 142 10.75 15.68 8.51
CA LEU A 142 10.98 14.38 7.88
C LEU A 142 12.31 14.36 7.13
N ASP A 143 13.01 13.24 7.20
CA ASP A 143 14.30 12.99 6.54
C ASP A 143 14.14 12.25 5.21
N LYS A 144 15.27 12.04 4.50
CA LYS A 144 15.37 11.23 3.27
C LYS A 144 14.44 11.65 2.13
N GLY A 145 14.02 12.92 2.10
CA GLY A 145 13.13 13.44 1.06
C GLY A 145 11.65 13.05 1.22
N PHE A 146 11.27 12.50 2.37
CA PHE A 146 9.86 12.37 2.73
C PHE A 146 9.25 13.73 3.05
N LYS A 147 7.98 13.87 2.74
CA LYS A 147 7.19 15.08 3.01
C LYS A 147 5.84 14.71 3.62
N TYR A 148 5.30 15.61 4.43
CA TYR A 148 3.90 15.53 4.84
C TYR A 148 3.00 15.85 3.64
N ASN A 149 1.94 15.07 3.48
CA ASN A 149 0.88 15.42 2.54
C ASN A 149 0.00 16.50 3.18
N GLU A 150 0.12 17.74 2.72
CA GLU A 150 -0.56 18.90 3.36
C GLU A 150 -2.07 18.81 3.30
N ASP A 151 -2.61 18.35 2.18
CA ASP A 151 -4.04 18.20 1.95
C ASP A 151 -4.59 16.88 2.47
N CYS A 152 -3.72 15.97 2.91
CA CYS A 152 -4.06 14.59 3.27
C CYS A 152 -4.89 13.89 2.19
N TYR A 153 -4.62 14.22 0.92
CA TYR A 153 -5.33 13.66 -0.21
C TYR A 153 -5.23 12.13 -0.20
N ASP A 154 -6.33 11.47 -0.53
CA ASP A 154 -6.42 10.01 -0.53
C ASP A 154 -6.07 9.32 0.80
N ALA A 155 -6.20 10.04 1.92
CA ALA A 155 -5.80 9.57 3.25
C ALA A 155 -4.30 9.30 3.38
N LEU A 156 -3.46 9.89 2.53
CA LEU A 156 -2.02 9.88 2.65
C LEU A 156 -1.56 10.93 3.65
N ILE A 157 -0.62 10.57 4.51
CA ILE A 157 -0.12 11.43 5.59
C ILE A 157 1.31 11.85 5.30
N ILE A 158 2.14 10.89 4.95
CA ILE A 158 3.56 11.06 4.64
C ILE A 158 3.82 10.33 3.33
N GLU A 159 4.60 10.92 2.44
CA GLU A 159 4.91 10.33 1.15
C GLU A 159 6.30 10.71 0.63
N LYS A 160 6.86 9.84 -0.22
CA LYS A 160 8.02 10.08 -1.06
C LYS A 160 7.78 9.49 -2.44
N GLU A 161 8.09 10.24 -3.47
CA GLU A 161 8.01 9.83 -4.87
C GLU A 161 9.42 9.55 -5.40
N ILE A 162 9.58 8.41 -6.08
CA ILE A 162 10.87 7.92 -6.60
C ILE A 162 10.67 7.59 -8.06
N ASN A 163 11.39 8.26 -8.96
CA ASN A 163 11.34 7.92 -10.38
C ASN A 163 11.99 6.54 -10.60
N ILE A 164 11.33 5.66 -11.33
CA ILE A 164 11.83 4.29 -11.56
C ILE A 164 13.16 4.25 -12.31
N LYS A 165 13.49 5.29 -13.07
CA LYS A 165 14.77 5.40 -13.78
C LYS A 165 15.94 5.66 -12.84
N ASP A 166 15.67 6.34 -11.73
CA ASP A 166 16.66 6.71 -10.71
C ASP A 166 16.58 5.75 -9.51
N PHE A 167 15.78 4.69 -9.62
CA PHE A 167 15.52 3.76 -8.53
C PHE A 167 16.77 2.94 -8.19
N SER A 168 17.19 3.03 -6.93
CA SER A 168 18.24 2.23 -6.34
C SER A 168 17.66 1.31 -5.28
N ASP A 169 17.89 -0.01 -5.41
CA ASP A 169 17.42 -0.99 -4.43
C ASP A 169 17.97 -0.70 -3.02
N ALA A 170 19.21 -0.22 -2.92
CA ALA A 170 19.84 0.09 -1.62
C ALA A 170 19.22 1.35 -0.97
N GLU A 171 19.03 2.42 -1.74
CA GLU A 171 18.40 3.65 -1.22
C GLU A 171 16.93 3.39 -0.87
N PHE A 172 16.23 2.61 -1.68
CA PHE A 172 14.86 2.23 -1.37
C PHE A 172 14.75 1.39 -0.08
N GLU A 173 15.71 0.52 0.18
CA GLU A 173 15.79 -0.25 1.44
C GLU A 173 15.92 0.68 2.65
N GLU A 174 16.80 1.69 2.56
CA GLU A 174 16.96 2.70 3.60
C GLU A 174 15.69 3.53 3.81
N ASP A 175 15.03 3.93 2.73
CA ASP A 175 13.76 4.64 2.76
C ASP A 175 12.64 3.79 3.40
N LEU A 176 12.59 2.52 3.04
CA LEU A 176 11.60 1.58 3.59
C LEU A 176 11.82 1.36 5.09
N ILE A 177 13.06 1.20 5.52
CA ILE A 177 13.41 1.08 6.95
C ILE A 177 13.01 2.35 7.70
N TYR A 178 13.32 3.54 7.16
CA TYR A 178 12.96 4.80 7.78
C TYR A 178 11.45 4.95 7.99
N ILE A 179 10.67 4.83 6.93
CA ILE A 179 9.23 5.05 6.99
C ILE A 179 8.51 3.96 7.83
N THR A 180 8.98 2.72 7.79
CA THR A 180 8.41 1.64 8.60
C THR A 180 8.74 1.78 10.09
N ASN A 181 9.89 2.34 10.45
CA ASN A 181 10.22 2.67 11.83
C ASN A 181 9.33 3.80 12.35
N LEU A 182 9.14 4.85 11.57
CA LEU A 182 8.22 5.94 11.91
C LEU A 182 6.78 5.44 12.09
N TYR A 183 6.33 4.55 11.20
CA TYR A 183 5.02 3.90 11.32
C TYR A 183 4.91 3.08 12.62
N LYS A 184 5.89 2.23 12.93
CA LYS A 184 5.88 1.41 14.16
C LYS A 184 5.92 2.25 15.43
N GLU A 185 6.68 3.34 15.43
CA GLU A 185 6.71 4.27 16.56
C GLU A 185 5.35 4.92 16.78
N PHE A 186 4.69 5.38 15.71
CA PHE A 186 3.33 5.91 15.80
C PHE A 186 2.35 4.87 16.35
N GLU A 187 2.39 3.62 15.85
CA GLU A 187 1.53 2.56 16.34
C GLU A 187 1.77 2.26 17.84
N THR A 188 3.00 2.33 18.29
CA THR A 188 3.34 2.15 19.70
C THR A 188 2.79 3.28 20.59
N GLN A 189 2.87 4.53 20.13
CA GLN A 189 2.43 5.69 20.90
C GLN A 189 0.91 5.90 20.87
N TYR A 190 0.29 5.72 19.72
CA TYR A 190 -1.10 6.12 19.48
C TYR A 190 -2.03 4.98 19.05
N GLY A 191 -1.49 3.79 18.70
CA GLY A 191 -2.24 2.71 18.08
C GLY A 191 -3.51 2.30 18.83
N THR A 192 -3.40 2.08 20.13
CA THR A 192 -4.52 1.66 21.00
C THR A 192 -5.53 2.78 21.29
N ALA A 193 -5.10 4.04 21.37
CA ALA A 193 -5.98 5.17 21.66
C ALA A 193 -6.94 5.45 20.50
N ILE A 194 -6.46 5.28 19.26
CA ILE A 194 -7.25 5.53 18.06
C ILE A 194 -8.30 4.42 17.82
N PHE A 195 -8.00 3.17 18.15
CA PHE A 195 -8.98 2.09 18.13
C PHE A 195 -10.15 2.30 19.10
N LYS A 196 -9.88 2.85 20.29
CA LYS A 196 -10.94 3.15 21.29
C LYS A 196 -11.90 4.22 20.79
N THR A 197 -11.42 5.22 20.06
CA THR A 197 -12.26 6.27 19.49
C THR A 197 -13.17 5.73 18.39
N PHE A 198 -12.72 4.75 17.62
CA PHE A 198 -13.54 4.09 16.59
C PHE A 198 -14.62 3.17 17.17
N SER A 199 -14.28 2.40 18.20
CA SER A 199 -15.26 1.49 18.82
C SER A 199 -16.33 2.25 19.62
N SER A 200 -16.04 3.41 20.18
CA SER A 200 -17.04 4.23 20.87
C SER A 200 -18.02 4.93 19.94
N ASN A 201 -17.62 5.24 18.70
CA ASN A 201 -18.51 5.81 17.69
C ASN A 201 -19.35 4.76 16.95
N GLU A 202 -18.97 3.48 16.94
CA GLU A 202 -19.79 2.38 16.40
C GLU A 202 -20.91 1.99 17.37
N ILE A 203 -20.80 2.29 18.65
CA ILE A 203 -21.82 1.97 19.67
C ILE A 203 -22.99 3.00 19.67
N THR A 204 -22.86 4.14 19.03
CA THR A 204 -23.90 5.19 18.99
C THR A 204 -24.86 5.11 17.79
N TYR A 205 -24.85 4.04 17.01
CA TYR A 205 -25.78 3.84 15.89
C TYR A 205 -26.72 2.62 16.04
N GLU A 206 -26.84 2.07 17.24
CA GLU A 206 -27.90 1.12 17.60
C GLU A 206 -28.85 1.76 18.63
N GLU A 207 -29.63 2.74 18.20
CA GLU A 207 -30.94 3.12 18.78
C GLU A 207 -31.86 3.61 17.66
#